data_098df7706902eec743d78da4bf86244b
#
_entry.id   098df7706902eec743d78da4bf86244b
#
_cell.length_a   1.000
_cell.length_b   1.000
_cell.length_c   1.000
_cell.angle_alpha   90.00
_cell.angle_beta   90.00
_cell.angle_gamma   90.00
#
_symmetry.space_group_name_H-M   'P 1'
#
loop_
_entity.id
_entity.type
_entity.pdbx_description
1 polymer ?
#
loop_
_entity_poly.entity_id
_entity_poly.type
_entity_poly.pdbx_seq_one_letter_code
_entity_poly.pdbx_strand_id
1 'polypeptide(L)'
;MKKEPKIVMIYLNNAATTLFKPPEVIKAATISALSVGRSAGFDATAERLSALREKLLKLTNARDHFVVLTPGCTFALNQAILGLAARLPPCRILVTQAAHNAVLRPVYALAKRRFPCAINAADEFGRVTPTARSTARTSNQKTGNNPTPKPPYEAADNGFSYGVVPTDEFGRVTPETLAPHLTPDVKIVVISHMSNVTGGIDDIAAITKLLRSRGIYSIVDCAQSVGIMNVDLSNIDIAAFPFHKSLHALSGIGAMIVREGIEMEPLVYGGTGTLSADKDMPDFPPERYEAGTHNLPAINAALAALDWLEKYEEEIRGNLDYIGKRLYNGLYDLYPKVKILSCDNPGAIVTFVTTDTDFDSAVFAQSLYDHGFVVRGGLHCAPLMHERLGTSLSGAVRVSPGIDTTETQIDSFLLTVKRLISP
;
A
#
# COMPACT_ATOMS: atom_id res chain seq x y z
N MET A 1 15.75 45.11 5.84
CA MET A 1 15.48 43.76 5.28
C MET A 1 13.97 43.68 5.05
N LYS A 2 13.52 43.72 3.80
CA LYS A 2 12.12 43.41 3.43
C LYS A 2 11.91 41.93 3.71
N LYS A 3 10.97 41.56 4.61
CA LYS A 3 10.55 40.18 4.78
C LYS A 3 9.95 39.73 3.44
N GLU A 4 10.56 38.77 2.79
CA GLU A 4 9.95 38.11 1.65
C GLU A 4 8.58 37.60 2.08
N PRO A 5 7.53 37.78 1.26
CA PRO A 5 6.21 37.25 1.58
C PRO A 5 6.33 35.75 1.74
N LYS A 6 5.94 35.20 2.90
CA LYS A 6 5.85 33.75 3.12
C LYS A 6 4.81 33.23 2.15
N ILE A 7 5.24 32.46 1.14
CA ILE A 7 4.34 31.72 0.25
C ILE A 7 3.57 30.74 1.14
N VAL A 8 2.24 30.86 1.13
CA VAL A 8 1.37 29.87 1.80
C VAL A 8 1.35 28.62 0.91
N MET A 9 1.87 27.52 1.43
CA MET A 9 1.94 26.26 0.69
C MET A 9 0.57 25.57 0.66
N ILE A 10 0.11 25.21 -0.53
CA ILE A 10 -1.11 24.42 -0.77
C ILE A 10 -0.69 22.96 -0.94
N TYR A 11 -1.19 22.07 -0.06
CA TYR A 11 -0.81 20.68 -0.05
C TYR A 11 -1.79 19.82 -0.89
N LEU A 12 -1.29 19.27 -1.99
CA LEU A 12 -2.04 18.45 -2.95
C LEU A 12 -1.38 17.07 -3.14
N ASN A 13 -0.87 16.48 -2.05
CA ASN A 13 -0.20 15.16 -2.09
C ASN A 13 -0.77 14.18 -1.05
N ASN A 14 -2.09 14.21 -0.83
CA ASN A 14 -2.75 13.42 0.22
C ASN A 14 -2.76 11.90 -0.05
N ALA A 15 -2.62 11.45 -1.29
CA ALA A 15 -2.44 10.03 -1.62
C ALA A 15 -1.10 9.44 -1.10
N ALA A 16 -0.12 10.28 -0.75
CA ALA A 16 1.09 9.86 -0.05
C ALA A 16 0.84 9.76 1.46
N THR A 17 0.36 10.84 2.06
CA THR A 17 -0.13 10.93 3.46
C THR A 17 -1.05 12.13 3.56
N THR A 18 -2.12 12.06 4.35
CA THR A 18 -2.98 13.23 4.56
C THR A 18 -2.30 14.25 5.46
N LEU A 19 -2.32 15.52 5.06
CA LEU A 19 -1.81 16.61 5.88
C LEU A 19 -2.78 16.93 7.01
N PHE A 20 -4.05 17.10 6.66
CA PHE A 20 -5.10 17.38 7.64
C PHE A 20 -5.32 16.18 8.56
N LYS A 21 -5.32 16.44 9.86
CA LYS A 21 -5.71 15.53 10.92
C LYS A 21 -6.79 16.17 11.76
N PRO A 22 -7.94 15.51 11.98
CA PRO A 22 -8.98 16.05 12.84
C PRO A 22 -8.43 16.43 14.21
N PRO A 23 -8.89 17.54 14.82
CA PRO A 23 -8.43 17.96 16.15
C PRO A 23 -8.59 16.88 17.21
N GLU A 24 -9.63 16.06 17.13
CA GLU A 24 -9.91 14.93 18.01
C GLU A 24 -8.81 13.87 17.94
N VAL A 25 -8.28 13.62 16.75
CA VAL A 25 -7.19 12.69 16.50
C VAL A 25 -5.90 13.16 17.19
N ILE A 26 -5.56 14.43 17.00
CA ILE A 26 -4.37 15.03 17.65
C ILE A 26 -4.52 15.04 19.16
N LYS A 27 -5.71 15.42 19.68
CA LYS A 27 -6.01 15.40 21.10
C LYS A 27 -5.87 14.00 21.71
N ALA A 28 -6.45 12.96 21.05
CA ALA A 28 -6.38 11.59 21.52
C ALA A 28 -4.93 11.07 21.57
N ALA A 29 -4.11 11.37 20.55
CA ALA A 29 -2.70 11.01 20.52
C ALA A 29 -1.92 11.69 21.66
N THR A 30 -2.12 12.99 21.87
CA THR A 30 -1.40 13.78 22.88
C THR A 30 -1.73 13.33 24.30
N ILE A 31 -3.01 13.15 24.62
CA ILE A 31 -3.43 12.66 25.95
C ILE A 31 -2.83 11.28 26.20
N SER A 32 -2.84 10.42 25.21
CA SER A 32 -2.31 9.07 25.32
C SER A 32 -0.80 9.01 25.53
N ALA A 33 -0.06 9.93 24.90
CA ALA A 33 1.39 10.02 25.09
C ALA A 33 1.79 10.41 26.52
N LEU A 34 0.88 11.05 27.26
CA LEU A 34 1.06 11.44 28.66
C LEU A 34 0.57 10.37 29.64
N SER A 35 -0.15 9.34 29.18
CA SER A 35 -0.66 8.28 30.03
C SER A 35 0.42 7.20 30.22
N VAL A 36 0.61 6.79 31.48
CA VAL A 36 1.58 5.75 31.87
C VAL A 36 1.05 4.40 31.37
N GLY A 37 1.93 3.63 30.73
CA GLY A 37 1.62 2.29 30.26
C GLY A 37 1.18 1.31 31.36
N ARG A 38 0.95 0.05 30.97
CA ARG A 38 0.46 -1.06 31.79
C ARG A 38 0.88 -1.00 33.26
N SER A 39 -0.06 -0.65 34.14
CA SER A 39 0.06 -0.93 35.57
C SER A 39 -0.99 -1.97 35.96
N ALA A 40 -0.63 -2.89 36.85
CA ALA A 40 -1.53 -3.92 37.36
C ALA A 40 -2.86 -3.30 37.84
N GLY A 41 -3.98 -3.68 37.24
CA GLY A 41 -5.31 -3.19 37.54
C GLY A 41 -5.86 -2.08 36.63
N PHE A 42 -5.12 -1.65 35.62
CA PHE A 42 -5.55 -0.61 34.67
C PHE A 42 -5.30 -1.08 33.23
N ASP A 43 -6.08 -2.02 32.72
CA ASP A 43 -5.90 -2.53 31.36
C ASP A 43 -6.84 -1.88 30.33
N ALA A 44 -6.88 -0.55 30.33
CA ALA A 44 -7.55 0.21 29.26
C ALA A 44 -6.92 -0.02 27.87
N THR A 45 -5.79 -0.70 27.79
CA THR A 45 -5.10 -1.06 26.53
C THR A 45 -5.84 -2.17 25.81
N ALA A 46 -6.20 -3.23 26.50
CA ALA A 46 -6.92 -4.38 25.91
C ALA A 46 -8.29 -3.93 25.38
N GLU A 47 -9.03 -3.12 26.15
CA GLU A 47 -10.31 -2.57 25.71
C GLU A 47 -10.20 -1.71 24.45
N ARG A 48 -9.16 -0.86 24.37
CA ARG A 48 -8.92 0.00 23.20
C ARG A 48 -8.51 -0.80 21.96
N LEU A 49 -7.69 -1.83 22.14
CA LEU A 49 -7.32 -2.74 21.08
C LEU A 49 -8.54 -3.49 20.54
N SER A 50 -9.40 -4.03 21.43
CA SER A 50 -10.65 -4.68 21.05
C SER A 50 -11.56 -3.74 20.29
N ALA A 51 -11.82 -2.54 20.83
CA ALA A 51 -12.66 -1.54 20.21
C ALA A 51 -12.14 -1.12 18.81
N LEU A 52 -10.82 -0.96 18.65
CA LEU A 52 -10.22 -0.62 17.36
C LEU A 52 -10.42 -1.75 16.35
N ARG A 53 -10.18 -3.01 16.74
CA ARG A 53 -10.38 -4.18 15.89
C ARG A 53 -11.84 -4.32 15.46
N GLU A 54 -12.77 -4.19 16.39
CA GLU A 54 -14.22 -4.26 16.11
C GLU A 54 -14.67 -3.18 15.11
N LYS A 55 -14.21 -1.92 15.30
CA LYS A 55 -14.52 -0.83 14.37
C LYS A 55 -13.94 -1.08 12.97
N LEU A 56 -12.75 -1.65 12.86
CA LEU A 56 -12.13 -1.96 11.57
C LEU A 56 -12.86 -3.11 10.86
N LEU A 57 -13.26 -4.15 11.56
CA LEU A 57 -14.07 -5.24 11.01
C LEU A 57 -15.42 -4.72 10.53
N LYS A 58 -16.08 -3.85 11.31
CA LYS A 58 -17.35 -3.20 10.93
C LYS A 58 -17.16 -2.33 9.68
N LEU A 59 -16.13 -1.46 9.65
CA LEU A 59 -15.84 -0.55 8.54
C LEU A 59 -15.64 -1.29 7.21
N THR A 60 -15.08 -2.49 7.28
CA THR A 60 -14.69 -3.28 6.10
C THR A 60 -15.60 -4.49 5.85
N ASN A 61 -16.73 -4.62 6.55
CA ASN A 61 -17.65 -5.76 6.47
C ASN A 61 -16.96 -7.13 6.59
N ALA A 62 -15.86 -7.21 7.34
CA ALA A 62 -15.08 -8.42 7.53
C ALA A 62 -15.60 -9.21 8.75
N ARG A 63 -16.40 -10.26 8.53
CA ARG A 63 -17.11 -10.98 9.60
C ARG A 63 -16.32 -12.15 10.19
N ASP A 64 -15.75 -12.98 9.33
CA ASP A 64 -14.96 -14.16 9.70
C ASP A 64 -13.47 -13.86 9.58
N HIS A 65 -13.05 -12.78 10.23
CA HIS A 65 -11.69 -12.25 10.12
C HIS A 65 -11.19 -11.77 11.47
N PHE A 66 -9.88 -11.73 11.63
CA PHE A 66 -9.21 -11.06 12.72
C PHE A 66 -8.33 -9.91 12.21
N VAL A 67 -8.03 -8.98 13.09
CA VAL A 67 -7.21 -7.80 12.77
C VAL A 67 -5.86 -7.92 13.45
N VAL A 68 -4.80 -7.76 12.67
CA VAL A 68 -3.42 -7.60 13.14
C VAL A 68 -3.02 -6.13 12.97
N LEU A 69 -2.67 -5.47 14.05
CA LEU A 69 -2.15 -4.11 14.02
C LEU A 69 -0.66 -4.14 13.67
N THR A 70 -0.26 -3.30 12.75
CA THR A 70 1.11 -3.28 12.22
C THR A 70 1.68 -1.85 12.25
N PRO A 71 3.01 -1.66 12.15
CA PRO A 71 3.61 -0.33 12.05
C PRO A 71 3.19 0.45 10.78
N GLY A 72 2.51 -0.21 9.83
CA GLY A 72 1.99 0.39 8.61
C GLY A 72 1.76 -0.63 7.51
N CYS A 73 1.12 -0.21 6.41
CA CYS A 73 0.72 -1.09 5.31
C CYS A 73 1.90 -1.87 4.69
N THR A 74 3.07 -1.26 4.55
CA THR A 74 4.25 -1.96 4.01
C THR A 74 4.64 -3.16 4.87
N PHE A 75 4.58 -3.04 6.20
CA PHE A 75 4.84 -4.17 7.10
C PHE A 75 3.74 -5.22 6.96
N ALA A 76 2.47 -4.81 6.94
CA ALA A 76 1.32 -5.70 6.76
C ALA A 76 1.43 -6.53 5.47
N LEU A 77 1.77 -5.90 4.34
CA LEU A 77 1.96 -6.58 3.06
C LEU A 77 3.16 -7.53 3.07
N ASN A 78 4.27 -7.16 3.73
CA ASN A 78 5.40 -8.09 3.91
C ASN A 78 5.00 -9.29 4.76
N GLN A 79 4.31 -9.08 5.90
CA GLN A 79 3.81 -10.17 6.75
C GLN A 79 2.87 -11.09 5.95
N ALA A 80 1.93 -10.52 5.19
CA ALA A 80 1.00 -11.29 4.37
C ALA A 80 1.74 -12.12 3.29
N ILE A 81 2.60 -11.49 2.50
CA ILE A 81 3.27 -12.13 1.36
C ILE A 81 4.30 -13.16 1.82
N LEU A 82 5.22 -12.75 2.69
CA LEU A 82 6.33 -13.61 3.10
C LEU A 82 5.88 -14.66 4.11
N GLY A 83 5.01 -14.29 5.06
CA GLY A 83 4.49 -15.21 6.07
C GLY A 83 3.59 -16.29 5.47
N LEU A 84 2.72 -15.94 4.51
CA LEU A 84 1.88 -16.92 3.81
C LEU A 84 2.74 -17.82 2.91
N ALA A 85 3.66 -17.27 2.14
CA ALA A 85 4.55 -18.04 1.28
C ALA A 85 5.39 -19.05 2.08
N ALA A 86 5.81 -18.72 3.30
CA ALA A 86 6.58 -19.63 4.16
C ALA A 86 5.77 -20.86 4.62
N ARG A 87 4.45 -20.81 4.56
CA ARG A 87 3.54 -21.94 4.89
C ARG A 87 3.15 -22.79 3.68
N LEU A 88 3.51 -22.36 2.47
CA LEU A 88 3.16 -23.01 1.23
C LEU A 88 4.39 -23.71 0.60
N PRO A 89 4.19 -24.80 -0.14
CA PRO A 89 5.24 -25.31 -0.99
C PRO A 89 5.64 -24.23 -2.01
N PRO A 90 6.86 -24.31 -2.58
CA PRO A 90 7.28 -23.40 -3.64
C PRO A 90 6.22 -23.25 -4.72
N CYS A 91 5.87 -22.00 -5.02
CA CYS A 91 4.74 -21.67 -5.88
C CYS A 91 4.98 -20.39 -6.68
N ARG A 92 4.08 -20.10 -7.59
CA ARG A 92 4.03 -18.84 -8.32
C ARG A 92 3.12 -17.84 -7.65
N ILE A 93 3.63 -16.62 -7.50
CA ILE A 93 2.89 -15.46 -6.96
C ILE A 93 2.59 -14.51 -8.11
N LEU A 94 1.34 -14.13 -8.30
CA LEU A 94 0.97 -13.11 -9.28
C LEU A 94 0.79 -11.76 -8.61
N VAL A 95 1.22 -10.71 -9.32
CA VAL A 95 0.97 -9.31 -8.98
C VAL A 95 0.38 -8.59 -10.19
N THR A 96 -0.38 -7.52 -9.99
CA THR A 96 -0.88 -6.70 -11.11
C THR A 96 0.12 -5.60 -11.47
N GLN A 97 0.02 -5.04 -12.67
CA GLN A 97 0.88 -3.90 -13.07
C GLN A 97 0.66 -2.65 -12.19
N ALA A 98 -0.50 -2.53 -11.53
CA ALA A 98 -0.78 -1.44 -10.60
C ALA A 98 -0.08 -1.61 -9.23
N ALA A 99 0.65 -2.70 -8.99
CA ALA A 99 1.25 -3.02 -7.71
C ALA A 99 2.27 -1.96 -7.24
N HIS A 100 2.09 -1.52 -6.00
CA HIS A 100 3.03 -0.64 -5.32
C HIS A 100 4.32 -1.38 -4.91
N ASN A 101 5.43 -0.67 -4.73
CA ASN A 101 6.71 -1.24 -4.28
C ASN A 101 6.62 -2.02 -2.94
N ALA A 102 5.62 -1.73 -2.10
CA ALA A 102 5.37 -2.49 -0.88
C ALA A 102 4.93 -3.95 -1.16
N VAL A 103 4.38 -4.21 -2.35
CA VAL A 103 4.04 -5.53 -2.88
C VAL A 103 5.20 -6.09 -3.72
N LEU A 104 5.73 -5.30 -4.66
CA LEU A 104 6.73 -5.77 -5.61
C LEU A 104 8.03 -6.22 -4.94
N ARG A 105 8.52 -5.44 -3.97
CA ARG A 105 9.80 -5.72 -3.33
C ARG A 105 9.84 -7.02 -2.53
N PRO A 106 8.86 -7.35 -1.66
CA PRO A 106 8.84 -8.65 -1.00
C PRO A 106 8.66 -9.82 -1.97
N VAL A 107 7.84 -9.68 -3.02
CA VAL A 107 7.67 -10.71 -4.06
C VAL A 107 8.98 -10.93 -4.83
N TYR A 108 9.66 -9.86 -5.26
CA TYR A 108 10.98 -9.98 -5.90
C TYR A 108 12.05 -10.54 -4.97
N ALA A 109 12.02 -10.17 -3.67
CA ALA A 109 12.94 -10.71 -2.69
C ALA A 109 12.74 -12.23 -2.52
N LEU A 110 11.49 -12.68 -2.46
CA LEU A 110 11.15 -14.09 -2.35
C LEU A 110 11.61 -14.88 -3.59
N ALA A 111 11.35 -14.35 -4.79
CA ALA A 111 11.76 -14.98 -6.04
C ALA A 111 13.28 -14.97 -6.30
N LYS A 112 14.04 -14.02 -5.74
CA LYS A 112 15.49 -13.90 -5.95
C LYS A 112 16.33 -14.46 -4.83
N ARG A 113 15.80 -14.56 -3.63
CA ARG A 113 16.55 -15.05 -2.47
C ARG A 113 16.49 -16.56 -2.38
N ARG A 114 17.65 -17.18 -2.31
CA ARG A 114 17.84 -18.37 -1.50
C ARG A 114 17.55 -17.93 -0.05
N PHE A 115 16.31 -18.05 0.42
CA PHE A 115 16.12 -18.10 1.87
C PHE A 115 16.86 -19.33 2.32
N PRO A 116 17.88 -19.25 3.17
CA PRO A 116 18.35 -20.42 3.88
C PRO A 116 17.24 -20.80 4.87
N CYS A 117 16.22 -21.46 4.39
CA CYS A 117 15.22 -22.12 5.21
C CYS A 117 15.77 -23.49 5.61
N ALA A 118 16.95 -23.50 6.18
CA ALA A 118 17.46 -24.55 7.02
C ALA A 118 18.44 -23.88 7.96
N ILE A 119 17.95 -23.46 9.10
CA ILE A 119 18.76 -23.57 10.32
C ILE A 119 18.98 -25.07 10.42
N ASN A 120 20.12 -25.55 9.90
CA ASN A 120 20.56 -26.91 10.17
C ASN A 120 20.50 -27.06 11.68
N ALA A 121 19.84 -28.13 12.15
CA ALA A 121 19.77 -28.42 13.56
C ALA A 121 21.16 -28.26 14.14
N ALA A 122 21.27 -27.45 15.19
CA ALA A 122 22.51 -27.35 15.94
C ALA A 122 22.93 -28.76 16.38
N ASP A 123 24.22 -29.05 16.34
CA ASP A 123 24.73 -30.30 16.93
C ASP A 123 24.39 -30.36 18.42
N GLU A 124 24.62 -31.50 19.04
CA GLU A 124 24.36 -31.72 20.47
C GLU A 124 25.09 -30.74 21.41
N PHE A 125 26.00 -29.91 20.88
CA PHE A 125 26.73 -28.85 21.58
C PHE A 125 26.24 -27.42 21.18
N GLY A 126 25.15 -27.31 20.43
CA GLY A 126 24.60 -26.01 20.01
C GLY A 126 25.41 -25.29 18.94
N ARG A 127 26.31 -25.96 18.23
CA ARG A 127 27.13 -25.39 17.16
C ARG A 127 26.42 -25.48 15.81
N VAL A 128 26.21 -24.35 15.18
CA VAL A 128 25.67 -24.25 13.79
C VAL A 128 26.85 -24.28 12.81
N THR A 129 26.99 -25.37 12.07
CA THR A 129 27.99 -25.47 10.98
C THR A 129 27.45 -24.75 9.71
N PRO A 130 28.15 -23.74 9.22
CA PRO A 130 27.75 -23.12 7.93
C PRO A 130 27.96 -24.16 6.82
N THR A 131 26.91 -24.49 6.09
CA THR A 131 27.04 -25.26 4.84
C THR A 131 27.89 -24.46 3.84
N ALA A 132 28.93 -25.11 3.31
CA ALA A 132 29.88 -24.55 2.38
C ALA A 132 29.18 -23.90 1.19
N ARG A 133 29.50 -22.62 0.94
CA ARG A 133 29.15 -21.93 -0.29
C ARG A 133 29.73 -22.72 -1.46
N SER A 134 28.92 -23.29 -2.33
CA SER A 134 29.37 -23.74 -3.63
C SER A 134 29.73 -22.49 -4.43
N THR A 135 31.02 -22.18 -4.52
CA THR A 135 31.57 -21.20 -5.44
C THR A 135 31.56 -21.80 -6.85
N ALA A 136 30.45 -21.69 -7.56
CA ALA A 136 30.45 -21.87 -9.00
C ALA A 136 31.11 -20.62 -9.61
N ARG A 137 32.40 -20.75 -9.97
CA ARG A 137 33.09 -19.80 -10.85
C ARG A 137 32.41 -19.89 -12.23
N THR A 138 31.70 -18.85 -12.61
CA THR A 138 31.28 -18.65 -13.99
C THR A 138 32.50 -18.19 -14.80
N SER A 139 33.01 -19.09 -15.64
CA SER A 139 33.98 -18.75 -16.70
C SER A 139 33.28 -17.88 -17.75
N ASN A 140 33.82 -16.68 -17.97
CA ASN A 140 33.48 -15.82 -19.10
C ASN A 140 33.74 -16.53 -20.43
N GLN A 141 32.73 -16.81 -21.22
CA GLN A 141 32.87 -16.95 -22.68
C GLN A 141 32.02 -15.87 -23.35
N LYS A 142 32.73 -14.91 -23.97
CA LYS A 142 32.14 -13.98 -24.93
C LYS A 142 31.83 -14.73 -26.22
N THR A 143 30.56 -14.83 -26.60
CA THR A 143 30.14 -15.02 -27.99
C THR A 143 28.95 -14.10 -28.23
N GLY A 144 29.11 -13.23 -29.24
CA GLY A 144 28.05 -12.31 -29.62
C GLY A 144 26.88 -13.02 -30.25
N ASN A 145 25.68 -12.62 -29.84
CA ASN A 145 24.47 -12.68 -30.65
C ASN A 145 23.42 -11.78 -29.98
N ASN A 146 22.63 -11.10 -30.79
CA ASN A 146 21.51 -10.23 -30.39
C ASN A 146 20.67 -10.85 -29.28
N PRO A 147 20.38 -10.14 -28.15
CA PRO A 147 19.53 -10.69 -27.14
C PRO A 147 18.08 -10.67 -27.64
N THR A 148 17.53 -11.85 -27.88
CA THR A 148 16.08 -12.05 -27.79
C THR A 148 15.63 -11.57 -26.40
N PRO A 149 14.49 -10.85 -26.27
CA PRO A 149 13.99 -10.45 -24.96
C PRO A 149 13.77 -11.70 -24.11
N LYS A 150 14.55 -11.84 -23.04
CA LYS A 150 14.30 -12.90 -22.04
C LYS A 150 12.92 -12.71 -21.46
N PRO A 151 12.11 -13.78 -21.30
CA PRO A 151 10.86 -13.68 -20.58
C PRO A 151 11.14 -13.13 -19.16
N PRO A 152 10.24 -12.32 -18.57
CA PRO A 152 10.48 -11.64 -17.32
C PRO A 152 10.53 -12.53 -16.07
N TYR A 153 10.79 -13.83 -16.23
CA TYR A 153 10.65 -14.85 -15.17
C TYR A 153 11.92 -15.68 -15.04
N GLU A 154 12.77 -15.37 -14.07
CA GLU A 154 13.79 -16.30 -13.60
C GLU A 154 13.25 -17.02 -12.35
N ALA A 155 13.12 -18.34 -12.41
CA ALA A 155 12.84 -19.16 -11.23
C ALA A 155 14.04 -19.07 -10.29
N ALA A 156 13.81 -18.76 -9.02
CA ALA A 156 14.85 -18.83 -8.00
C ALA A 156 15.17 -20.31 -7.69
N ASP A 157 16.38 -20.59 -7.22
CA ASP A 157 16.78 -21.93 -6.76
C ASP A 157 15.93 -22.46 -5.61
N ASN A 158 15.10 -21.62 -4.97
CA ASN A 158 14.14 -21.99 -3.92
C ASN A 158 12.77 -22.40 -4.46
N GLY A 159 12.58 -22.40 -5.79
CA GLY A 159 11.36 -22.82 -6.47
C GLY A 159 10.21 -21.80 -6.44
N PHE A 160 10.35 -20.63 -5.77
CA PHE A 160 9.37 -19.57 -5.88
C PHE A 160 9.57 -18.77 -7.15
N SER A 161 8.48 -18.42 -7.81
CA SER A 161 8.46 -17.56 -8.98
C SER A 161 7.38 -16.50 -8.86
N TYR A 162 7.43 -15.46 -9.69
CA TYR A 162 6.37 -14.47 -9.76
C TYR A 162 5.93 -14.25 -11.21
N GLY A 163 4.75 -13.68 -11.36
CA GLY A 163 4.23 -13.24 -12.64
C GLY A 163 3.55 -11.88 -12.49
N VAL A 164 3.56 -11.11 -13.57
CA VAL A 164 2.85 -9.82 -13.64
C VAL A 164 1.63 -9.98 -14.53
N VAL A 165 0.45 -9.67 -14.00
CA VAL A 165 -0.80 -9.66 -14.76
C VAL A 165 -0.94 -8.30 -15.44
N PRO A 166 -1.08 -8.26 -16.77
CA PRO A 166 -1.33 -7.02 -17.49
C PRO A 166 -2.64 -6.38 -17.05
N THR A 167 -2.68 -5.05 -17.05
CA THR A 167 -3.85 -4.25 -16.70
C THR A 167 -4.31 -3.42 -17.89
N ASP A 168 -5.51 -2.84 -17.80
CA ASP A 168 -5.90 -1.76 -18.71
C ASP A 168 -5.04 -0.49 -18.46
N GLU A 169 -5.33 0.59 -19.17
CA GLU A 169 -4.61 1.88 -19.04
C GLU A 169 -4.81 2.55 -17.67
N PHE A 170 -5.81 2.14 -16.89
CA PHE A 170 -6.07 2.65 -15.56
C PHE A 170 -5.56 1.73 -14.45
N GLY A 171 -4.90 0.63 -14.80
CA GLY A 171 -4.34 -0.31 -13.83
C GLY A 171 -5.32 -1.35 -13.33
N ARG A 172 -6.47 -1.54 -14.00
CA ARG A 172 -7.52 -2.48 -13.59
C ARG A 172 -7.34 -3.85 -14.23
N VAL A 173 -7.74 -4.86 -13.46
CA VAL A 173 -7.90 -6.24 -13.93
C VAL A 173 -9.35 -6.69 -13.73
N THR A 174 -9.78 -7.65 -14.55
CA THR A 174 -11.08 -8.32 -14.40
C THR A 174 -10.89 -9.81 -14.22
N PRO A 175 -11.89 -10.56 -13.74
CA PRO A 175 -11.81 -12.02 -13.70
C PRO A 175 -11.40 -12.64 -15.04
N GLU A 176 -11.88 -12.08 -16.17
CA GLU A 176 -11.61 -12.58 -17.52
C GLU A 176 -10.15 -12.34 -17.92
N THR A 177 -9.59 -11.17 -17.60
CA THR A 177 -8.19 -10.86 -17.91
C THR A 177 -7.22 -11.58 -16.96
N LEU A 178 -7.64 -11.89 -15.73
CA LEU A 178 -6.85 -12.62 -14.75
C LEU A 178 -6.84 -14.14 -15.01
N ALA A 179 -7.99 -14.71 -15.40
CA ALA A 179 -8.19 -16.16 -15.49
C ALA A 179 -7.14 -16.92 -16.33
N PRO A 180 -6.66 -16.42 -17.49
CA PRO A 180 -5.62 -17.09 -18.29
C PRO A 180 -4.26 -17.20 -17.58
N HIS A 181 -3.99 -16.36 -16.58
CA HIS A 181 -2.74 -16.35 -15.83
C HIS A 181 -2.75 -17.29 -14.61
N LEU A 182 -3.93 -17.82 -14.22
CA LEU A 182 -4.11 -18.68 -13.05
C LEU A 182 -3.75 -20.14 -13.38
N THR A 183 -2.46 -20.41 -13.60
CA THR A 183 -1.91 -21.75 -13.82
C THR A 183 -1.88 -22.57 -12.52
N PRO A 184 -1.78 -23.92 -12.54
CA PRO A 184 -1.86 -24.76 -11.34
C PRO A 184 -0.81 -24.49 -10.26
N ASP A 185 0.34 -23.91 -10.64
CA ASP A 185 1.43 -23.50 -9.75
C ASP A 185 1.17 -22.16 -9.06
N VAL A 186 0.18 -21.36 -9.48
CA VAL A 186 -0.21 -20.11 -8.82
C VAL A 186 -0.95 -20.44 -7.53
N LYS A 187 -0.45 -19.90 -6.40
CA LYS A 187 -1.08 -20.05 -5.08
C LYS A 187 -1.43 -18.73 -4.40
N ILE A 188 -0.83 -17.65 -4.82
CA ILE A 188 -1.07 -16.31 -4.25
C ILE A 188 -1.25 -15.31 -5.40
N VAL A 189 -2.28 -14.46 -5.29
CA VAL A 189 -2.46 -13.29 -6.15
C VAL A 189 -2.54 -12.05 -5.27
N VAL A 190 -1.68 -11.06 -5.55
CA VAL A 190 -1.66 -9.77 -4.84
C VAL A 190 -2.23 -8.69 -5.75
N ILE A 191 -3.27 -8.00 -5.29
CA ILE A 191 -4.06 -7.03 -6.06
C ILE A 191 -4.04 -5.69 -5.34
N SER A 192 -3.90 -4.58 -6.07
CA SER A 192 -4.15 -3.24 -5.54
C SER A 192 -5.61 -2.89 -5.77
N HIS A 193 -6.41 -2.74 -4.69
CA HIS A 193 -7.84 -2.41 -4.83
C HIS A 193 -8.05 -1.10 -5.60
N MET A 194 -7.21 -0.10 -5.34
CA MET A 194 -7.22 1.18 -6.05
C MET A 194 -5.79 1.61 -6.38
N SER A 195 -5.55 1.93 -7.65
CA SER A 195 -4.24 2.37 -8.11
C SER A 195 -3.86 3.73 -7.50
N ASN A 196 -2.69 3.80 -6.90
CA ASN A 196 -2.15 5.05 -6.36
C ASN A 196 -1.59 6.00 -7.45
N VAL A 197 -1.63 5.60 -8.72
CA VAL A 197 -1.20 6.39 -9.87
C VAL A 197 -2.40 6.90 -10.64
N THR A 198 -3.29 6.01 -11.04
CA THR A 198 -4.38 6.30 -11.97
C THR A 198 -5.75 6.44 -11.30
N GLY A 199 -5.87 6.01 -10.04
CA GLY A 199 -7.16 5.95 -9.37
C GLY A 199 -8.05 4.79 -9.84
N GLY A 200 -7.59 3.94 -10.78
CA GLY A 200 -8.35 2.78 -11.25
C GLY A 200 -8.69 1.82 -10.11
N ILE A 201 -9.92 1.32 -10.08
CA ILE A 201 -10.46 0.49 -9.01
C ILE A 201 -10.80 -0.89 -9.59
N ASP A 202 -10.33 -1.95 -8.91
CA ASP A 202 -10.65 -3.32 -9.25
C ASP A 202 -11.93 -3.80 -8.55
N ASP A 203 -12.74 -4.61 -9.24
CA ASP A 203 -13.82 -5.37 -8.61
C ASP A 203 -13.22 -6.54 -7.82
N ILE A 204 -12.76 -6.23 -6.61
CA ILE A 204 -12.13 -7.23 -5.72
C ILE A 204 -13.09 -8.35 -5.34
N ALA A 205 -14.40 -8.09 -5.30
CA ALA A 205 -15.39 -9.11 -4.96
C ALA A 205 -15.47 -10.19 -6.05
N ALA A 206 -15.55 -9.77 -7.33
CA ALA A 206 -15.57 -10.70 -8.45
C ALA A 206 -14.24 -11.46 -8.60
N ILE A 207 -13.11 -10.74 -8.46
CA ILE A 207 -11.77 -11.32 -8.57
C ILE A 207 -11.53 -12.35 -7.45
N THR A 208 -11.81 -12.01 -6.19
CA THR A 208 -11.54 -12.93 -5.07
C THR A 208 -12.47 -14.13 -5.07
N LYS A 209 -13.70 -14.00 -5.58
CA LYS A 209 -14.59 -15.15 -5.83
C LYS A 209 -13.97 -16.12 -6.83
N LEU A 210 -13.38 -15.63 -7.93
CA LEU A 210 -12.66 -16.44 -8.90
C LEU A 210 -11.46 -17.15 -8.25
N LEU A 211 -10.61 -16.41 -7.49
CA LEU A 211 -9.44 -16.95 -6.84
C LEU A 211 -9.80 -18.06 -5.84
N ARG A 212 -10.80 -17.81 -5.00
CA ARG A 212 -11.30 -18.78 -4.02
C ARG A 212 -11.81 -20.06 -4.68
N SER A 213 -12.52 -19.97 -5.82
CA SER A 213 -13.00 -21.14 -6.57
C SER A 213 -11.87 -22.02 -7.09
N ARG A 214 -10.65 -21.49 -7.17
CA ARG A 214 -9.44 -22.20 -7.63
C ARG A 214 -8.46 -22.54 -6.48
N GLY A 215 -8.82 -22.29 -5.24
CA GLY A 215 -7.95 -22.51 -4.08
C GLY A 215 -6.69 -21.63 -4.07
N ILE A 216 -6.80 -20.41 -4.59
CA ILE A 216 -5.72 -19.43 -4.68
C ILE A 216 -5.98 -18.33 -3.63
N TYR A 217 -4.97 -18.03 -2.83
CA TYR A 217 -5.05 -16.97 -1.82
C TYR A 217 -5.02 -15.57 -2.45
N SER A 218 -5.90 -14.71 -1.96
CA SER A 218 -5.98 -13.30 -2.31
C SER A 218 -5.34 -12.42 -1.23
N ILE A 219 -4.40 -11.57 -1.63
CA ILE A 219 -3.86 -10.49 -0.79
C ILE A 219 -4.24 -9.17 -1.46
N VAL A 220 -4.96 -8.28 -0.75
CA VAL A 220 -5.43 -7.02 -1.32
C VAL A 220 -4.77 -5.83 -0.62
N ASP A 221 -4.06 -5.02 -1.40
CA ASP A 221 -3.54 -3.72 -0.96
C ASP A 221 -4.68 -2.69 -1.04
N CYS A 222 -5.25 -2.36 0.11
CA CYS A 222 -6.33 -1.39 0.27
C CYS A 222 -5.82 0.01 0.68
N ALA A 223 -4.55 0.31 0.46
CA ALA A 223 -3.91 1.54 0.95
C ALA A 223 -4.52 2.83 0.41
N GLN A 224 -5.23 2.80 -0.71
CA GLN A 224 -5.88 3.98 -1.31
C GLN A 224 -7.41 3.94 -1.21
N SER A 225 -8.00 2.83 -0.76
CA SER A 225 -9.46 2.64 -0.82
C SER A 225 -10.15 2.70 0.54
N VAL A 226 -9.57 2.11 1.59
CA VAL A 226 -10.16 2.13 2.95
C VAL A 226 -10.18 3.56 3.49
N GLY A 227 -11.38 4.01 3.89
CA GLY A 227 -11.62 5.38 4.40
C GLY A 227 -12.11 6.38 3.34
N ILE A 228 -12.09 6.02 2.05
CA ILE A 228 -12.61 6.85 0.96
C ILE A 228 -13.87 6.25 0.34
N MET A 229 -13.90 4.93 0.22
CA MET A 229 -15.01 4.20 -0.38
C MET A 229 -15.41 3.02 0.50
N ASN A 230 -16.60 2.48 0.24
CA ASN A 230 -17.01 1.24 0.88
C ASN A 230 -16.14 0.09 0.39
N VAL A 231 -15.51 -0.62 1.32
CA VAL A 231 -14.65 -1.76 1.04
C VAL A 231 -15.24 -2.98 1.73
N ASP A 232 -15.68 -3.95 0.95
CA ASP A 232 -16.21 -5.22 1.47
C ASP A 232 -15.11 -6.29 1.42
N LEU A 233 -14.60 -6.67 2.60
CA LEU A 233 -13.57 -7.69 2.75
C LEU A 233 -14.12 -9.09 3.06
N SER A 234 -15.43 -9.29 3.09
CA SER A 234 -16.08 -10.57 3.50
C SER A 234 -15.57 -11.78 2.72
N ASN A 235 -15.11 -11.61 1.49
CA ASN A 235 -14.63 -12.67 0.63
C ASN A 235 -13.12 -12.64 0.36
N ILE A 236 -12.37 -11.80 1.06
CA ILE A 236 -10.93 -11.61 0.87
C ILE A 236 -10.17 -12.44 1.90
N ASP A 237 -9.04 -13.00 1.51
CA ASP A 237 -8.24 -13.79 2.44
C ASP A 237 -7.39 -12.89 3.35
N ILE A 238 -6.69 -11.92 2.76
CA ILE A 238 -5.86 -10.95 3.50
C ILE A 238 -5.99 -9.58 2.85
N ALA A 239 -6.24 -8.54 3.65
CA ALA A 239 -6.21 -7.15 3.20
C ALA A 239 -5.27 -6.32 4.09
N ALA A 240 -4.63 -5.29 3.52
CA ALA A 240 -3.71 -4.43 4.24
C ALA A 240 -3.94 -2.94 3.89
N PHE A 241 -3.88 -2.07 4.91
CA PHE A 241 -4.00 -0.62 4.72
C PHE A 241 -3.32 0.18 5.83
N PRO A 242 -2.86 1.41 5.54
CA PRO A 242 -2.29 2.32 6.53
C PRO A 242 -3.36 3.22 7.12
N PHE A 243 -3.13 3.79 8.29
CA PHE A 243 -4.07 4.72 8.91
C PHE A 243 -3.79 6.19 8.59
N HIS A 244 -2.57 6.51 8.14
CA HIS A 244 -2.15 7.90 7.88
C HIS A 244 -2.63 8.48 6.54
N LYS A 245 -3.32 7.68 5.72
CA LYS A 245 -3.95 8.13 4.47
C LYS A 245 -5.41 8.48 4.76
N SER A 246 -6.34 7.90 4.04
CA SER A 246 -7.76 8.23 4.05
C SER A 246 -8.49 7.98 5.38
N LEU A 247 -7.90 7.24 6.31
CA LEU A 247 -8.40 7.14 7.68
C LEU A 247 -8.00 8.35 8.56
N HIS A 248 -7.19 9.28 8.06
CA HIS A 248 -6.79 10.53 8.74
C HIS A 248 -6.12 10.37 10.11
N ALA A 249 -5.68 9.16 10.50
CA ALA A 249 -4.93 8.94 11.73
C ALA A 249 -3.43 9.21 11.56
N LEU A 250 -2.62 8.88 12.57
CA LEU A 250 -1.18 9.10 12.55
C LEU A 250 -0.46 8.07 11.65
N SER A 251 0.75 8.41 11.23
CA SER A 251 1.71 7.45 10.68
C SER A 251 2.24 6.52 11.77
N GLY A 252 2.85 5.40 11.38
CA GLY A 252 3.40 4.42 12.34
C GLY A 252 2.36 3.42 12.87
N ILE A 253 1.17 3.37 12.25
CA ILE A 253 0.14 2.35 12.48
C ILE A 253 -0.55 2.00 11.17
N GLY A 254 -0.92 0.74 11.02
CA GLY A 254 -1.72 0.17 9.95
C GLY A 254 -2.40 -1.10 10.41
N ALA A 255 -3.15 -1.72 9.53
CA ALA A 255 -3.81 -2.99 9.82
C ALA A 255 -3.61 -4.00 8.69
N MET A 256 -3.61 -5.26 9.07
CA MET A 256 -3.83 -6.42 8.24
C MET A 256 -5.09 -7.12 8.73
N ILE A 257 -6.06 -7.30 7.86
CA ILE A 257 -7.29 -8.06 8.14
C ILE A 257 -7.13 -9.41 7.48
N VAL A 258 -7.28 -10.47 8.24
CA VAL A 258 -6.98 -11.85 7.83
C VAL A 258 -8.19 -12.73 8.10
N ARG A 259 -8.61 -13.50 7.10
CA ARG A 259 -9.70 -14.47 7.24
C ARG A 259 -9.30 -15.58 8.21
N GLU A 260 -10.21 -15.96 9.08
CA GLU A 260 -10.02 -17.07 10.02
C GLU A 260 -9.60 -18.35 9.30
N GLY A 261 -8.71 -19.11 9.93
CA GLY A 261 -8.15 -20.34 9.38
C GLY A 261 -6.96 -20.11 8.44
N ILE A 262 -6.54 -18.86 8.14
CA ILE A 262 -5.32 -18.60 7.39
C ILE A 262 -4.14 -18.49 8.35
N GLU A 263 -3.17 -19.37 8.15
CA GLU A 263 -1.92 -19.39 8.92
C GLU A 263 -0.77 -18.78 8.12
N MET A 264 0.04 -18.01 8.81
CA MET A 264 1.28 -17.41 8.31
C MET A 264 2.43 -17.65 9.28
N GLU A 265 3.66 -17.58 8.79
CA GLU A 265 4.81 -17.46 9.69
C GLU A 265 4.97 -16.00 10.13
N PRO A 266 5.19 -15.70 11.42
CA PRO A 266 5.47 -14.35 11.88
C PRO A 266 6.80 -13.86 11.31
N LEU A 267 6.87 -12.58 10.92
CA LEU A 267 8.12 -11.94 10.50
C LEU A 267 8.96 -11.45 11.69
N VAL A 268 8.30 -11.18 12.81
CA VAL A 268 8.94 -10.66 14.03
C VAL A 268 8.58 -11.57 15.20
N TYR A 269 9.59 -11.97 15.91
CA TYR A 269 9.48 -12.80 17.12
C TYR A 269 9.81 -11.95 18.34
N GLY A 270 9.02 -12.08 19.41
CA GLY A 270 9.24 -11.32 20.65
C GLY A 270 8.11 -11.44 21.64
N GLY A 271 8.18 -10.72 22.73
CA GLY A 271 7.14 -10.73 23.75
C GLY A 271 5.82 -10.17 23.24
N THR A 272 4.73 -10.85 23.53
CA THR A 272 3.35 -10.46 23.19
C THR A 272 2.54 -10.04 24.41
N GLY A 273 3.11 -10.26 25.60
CA GLY A 273 2.44 -10.03 26.90
C GLY A 273 1.56 -11.19 27.35
N THR A 274 1.51 -12.28 26.58
CA THR A 274 0.80 -13.53 26.89
C THR A 274 1.80 -14.68 26.83
N LEU A 275 1.52 -15.80 27.53
CA LEU A 275 2.31 -17.04 27.54
C LEU A 275 3.81 -16.80 27.75
N SER A 276 4.17 -15.91 28.69
CA SER A 276 5.57 -15.45 28.90
C SER A 276 6.56 -16.54 29.29
N ALA A 277 6.09 -17.71 29.71
CA ALA A 277 6.93 -18.87 30.03
C ALA A 277 7.31 -19.68 28.76
N ASP A 278 6.55 -19.56 27.68
CA ASP A 278 6.79 -20.29 26.45
C ASP A 278 7.95 -19.66 25.68
N LYS A 279 8.75 -20.49 25.01
CA LYS A 279 9.87 -20.05 24.17
C LYS A 279 9.41 -19.69 22.76
N ASP A 280 8.30 -20.26 22.31
CA ASP A 280 7.73 -20.02 21.00
C ASP A 280 6.72 -18.86 21.02
N MET A 281 6.42 -18.32 19.84
CA MET A 281 5.32 -17.36 19.70
C MET A 281 3.99 -18.06 19.99
N PRO A 282 2.98 -17.34 20.52
CA PRO A 282 1.63 -17.88 20.63
C PRO A 282 1.17 -18.48 19.30
N ASP A 283 0.39 -19.55 19.37
CA ASP A 283 -0.16 -20.25 18.20
C ASP A 283 -1.51 -19.68 17.71
N PHE A 284 -2.04 -18.67 18.42
CA PHE A 284 -3.31 -18.01 18.13
C PHE A 284 -3.13 -16.55 17.69
N PRO A 285 -3.95 -16.08 16.72
CA PRO A 285 -4.00 -14.69 16.32
C PRO A 285 -4.83 -13.84 17.32
N PRO A 286 -4.62 -12.53 17.38
CA PRO A 286 -3.61 -11.77 16.62
C PRO A 286 -2.22 -11.79 17.27
N GLU A 287 -2.06 -12.31 18.49
CA GLU A 287 -0.87 -12.28 19.32
C GLU A 287 0.34 -12.89 18.60
N ARG A 288 0.11 -13.96 17.81
CA ARG A 288 1.15 -14.59 16.98
C ARG A 288 1.88 -13.59 16.06
N TYR A 289 1.21 -12.53 15.64
CA TYR A 289 1.70 -11.57 14.64
C TYR A 289 1.99 -10.18 15.22
N GLU A 290 1.74 -9.96 16.50
CA GLU A 290 1.86 -8.66 17.17
C GLU A 290 2.93 -8.69 18.29
N ALA A 291 4.17 -9.02 17.93
CA ALA A 291 5.27 -8.97 18.90
C ALA A 291 5.63 -7.52 19.25
N GLY A 292 5.87 -7.25 20.53
CA GLY A 292 6.31 -5.96 21.05
C GLY A 292 5.21 -5.16 21.76
N THR A 293 5.57 -3.94 22.18
CA THR A 293 4.64 -3.02 22.85
C THR A 293 3.85 -2.22 21.83
N HIS A 294 2.53 -2.20 21.97
CA HIS A 294 1.66 -1.44 21.10
C HIS A 294 1.85 0.07 21.22
N ASN A 295 1.74 0.78 20.08
CA ASN A 295 1.78 2.24 20.02
C ASN A 295 0.43 2.84 20.46
N LEU A 296 0.22 2.96 21.77
CA LEU A 296 -1.03 3.48 22.35
C LEU A 296 -1.44 4.86 21.82
N PRO A 297 -0.53 5.84 21.68
CA PRO A 297 -0.88 7.13 21.09
C PRO A 297 -1.48 6.99 19.69
N ALA A 298 -0.92 6.11 18.85
CA ALA A 298 -1.44 5.87 17.51
C ALA A 298 -2.75 5.09 17.50
N ILE A 299 -2.95 4.15 18.44
CA ILE A 299 -4.21 3.40 18.61
C ILE A 299 -5.35 4.35 19.01
N ASN A 300 -5.12 5.23 19.99
CA ASN A 300 -6.14 6.20 20.39
C ASN A 300 -6.45 7.23 19.30
N ALA A 301 -5.42 7.67 18.56
CA ALA A 301 -5.60 8.50 17.39
C ALA A 301 -6.42 7.79 16.30
N ALA A 302 -6.20 6.48 16.11
CA ALA A 302 -6.96 5.68 15.15
C ALA A 302 -8.43 5.53 15.55
N LEU A 303 -8.72 5.27 16.83
CA LEU A 303 -10.10 5.23 17.35
C LEU A 303 -10.82 6.56 17.10
N ALA A 304 -10.20 7.67 17.48
CA ALA A 304 -10.79 9.00 17.27
C ALA A 304 -10.97 9.32 15.77
N ALA A 305 -10.06 8.84 14.92
CA ALA A 305 -10.16 9.02 13.47
C ALA A 305 -11.33 8.22 12.87
N LEU A 306 -11.56 7.00 13.34
CA LEU A 306 -12.69 6.18 12.90
C LEU A 306 -14.04 6.78 13.36
N ASP A 307 -14.12 7.30 14.59
CA ASP A 307 -15.31 8.00 15.08
C ASP A 307 -15.60 9.26 14.27
N TRP A 308 -14.55 10.00 13.95
CA TRP A 308 -14.67 11.20 13.12
C TRP A 308 -15.09 10.84 11.68
N LEU A 309 -14.49 9.81 11.09
CA LEU A 309 -14.83 9.34 9.74
C LEU A 309 -16.30 8.89 9.67
N GLU A 310 -16.75 8.08 10.62
CA GLU A 310 -18.16 7.60 10.69
C GLU A 310 -19.15 8.79 10.75
N LYS A 311 -18.77 9.88 11.43
CA LYS A 311 -19.60 11.07 11.57
C LYS A 311 -19.66 11.95 10.31
N TYR A 312 -18.57 12.04 9.55
CA TYR A 312 -18.42 13.01 8.45
C TYR A 312 -18.24 12.33 7.08
N GLU A 313 -18.52 11.04 6.96
CA GLU A 313 -18.25 10.24 5.76
C GLU A 313 -18.87 10.83 4.49
N GLU A 314 -20.17 11.21 4.54
CA GLU A 314 -20.89 11.76 3.38
C GLU A 314 -20.31 13.11 2.94
N GLU A 315 -20.00 13.99 3.90
CA GLU A 315 -19.39 15.29 3.63
C GLU A 315 -18.00 15.15 3.01
N ILE A 316 -17.19 14.24 3.56
CA ILE A 316 -15.84 13.94 3.05
C ILE A 316 -15.91 13.44 1.60
N ARG A 317 -16.77 12.48 1.33
CA ARG A 317 -16.94 11.91 -0.01
C ARG A 317 -17.46 12.94 -0.99
N GLY A 318 -18.47 13.71 -0.61
CA GLY A 318 -19.04 14.76 -1.43
C GLY A 318 -18.02 15.85 -1.81
N ASN A 319 -17.22 16.29 -0.84
CA ASN A 319 -16.19 17.30 -1.07
C ASN A 319 -15.08 16.76 -1.98
N LEU A 320 -14.57 15.55 -1.73
CA LEU A 320 -13.52 14.95 -2.54
C LEU A 320 -13.99 14.71 -3.99
N ASP A 321 -15.23 14.25 -4.19
CA ASP A 321 -15.82 14.09 -5.53
C ASP A 321 -15.89 15.42 -6.27
N TYR A 322 -16.42 16.46 -5.62
CA TYR A 322 -16.53 17.80 -6.20
C TYR A 322 -15.15 18.38 -6.59
N ILE A 323 -14.21 18.37 -5.67
CA ILE A 323 -12.85 18.91 -5.87
C ILE A 323 -12.07 18.07 -6.87
N GLY A 324 -12.24 16.75 -6.87
CA GLY A 324 -11.62 15.84 -7.83
C GLY A 324 -12.09 16.09 -9.25
N LYS A 325 -13.39 16.22 -9.45
CA LYS A 325 -13.98 16.56 -10.75
C LYS A 325 -13.55 17.93 -11.27
N ARG A 326 -13.50 18.94 -10.38
CA ARG A 326 -13.01 20.27 -10.74
C ARG A 326 -11.55 20.23 -11.20
N LEU A 327 -10.70 19.54 -10.47
CA LEU A 327 -9.29 19.34 -10.84
C LEU A 327 -9.15 18.60 -12.17
N TYR A 328 -9.89 17.49 -12.33
CA TYR A 328 -9.84 16.68 -13.54
C TYR A 328 -10.27 17.49 -14.76
N ASN A 329 -11.44 18.13 -14.70
CA ASN A 329 -11.97 18.91 -15.80
C ASN A 329 -11.07 20.10 -16.16
N GLY A 330 -10.56 20.83 -15.14
CA GLY A 330 -9.67 21.95 -15.39
C GLY A 330 -8.33 21.56 -16.02
N LEU A 331 -7.79 20.35 -15.71
CA LEU A 331 -6.62 19.82 -16.41
C LEU A 331 -6.98 19.31 -17.82
N TYR A 332 -8.19 18.73 -17.99
CA TYR A 332 -8.68 18.29 -19.29
C TYR A 332 -8.84 19.45 -20.29
N ASP A 333 -9.27 20.62 -19.82
CA ASP A 333 -9.39 21.84 -20.63
C ASP A 333 -8.03 22.35 -21.16
N LEU A 334 -6.93 21.84 -20.63
CA LEU A 334 -5.57 22.15 -21.11
C LEU A 334 -5.09 21.20 -22.23
N TYR A 335 -5.92 20.25 -22.67
CA TYR A 335 -5.61 19.41 -23.83
C TYR A 335 -5.37 20.26 -25.09
N PRO A 336 -4.41 19.95 -26.00
CA PRO A 336 -3.54 18.78 -25.97
C PRO A 336 -2.25 18.95 -25.16
N LYS A 337 -1.97 20.11 -24.55
CA LYS A 337 -0.73 20.37 -23.82
C LYS A 337 -0.58 19.52 -22.54
N VAL A 338 -1.69 19.12 -21.95
CA VAL A 338 -1.76 18.20 -20.81
C VAL A 338 -2.47 16.93 -21.23
N LYS A 339 -1.89 15.78 -20.88
CA LYS A 339 -2.51 14.47 -21.02
C LYS A 339 -2.74 13.87 -19.64
N ILE A 340 -4.01 13.65 -19.27
CA ILE A 340 -4.38 12.99 -18.03
C ILE A 340 -4.20 11.47 -18.19
N LEU A 341 -3.65 10.82 -17.17
CA LEU A 341 -3.36 9.37 -17.10
C LEU A 341 -4.26 8.65 -16.10
N SER A 342 -5.07 9.38 -15.34
CA SER A 342 -5.99 8.82 -14.35
C SER A 342 -7.42 8.78 -14.86
N CYS A 343 -8.24 7.90 -14.30
CA CYS A 343 -9.69 7.93 -14.44
C CYS A 343 -10.33 8.76 -13.31
N ASP A 344 -11.63 9.02 -13.43
CA ASP A 344 -12.45 9.54 -12.32
C ASP A 344 -12.44 8.52 -11.16
N ASN A 345 -12.24 9.00 -9.94
CA ASN A 345 -12.09 8.15 -8.77
C ASN A 345 -12.41 8.89 -7.46
N PRO A 346 -12.91 8.18 -6.42
CA PRO A 346 -13.34 8.79 -5.16
C PRO A 346 -12.19 9.39 -4.32
N GLY A 347 -10.94 9.05 -4.64
CA GLY A 347 -9.75 9.57 -3.95
C GLY A 347 -9.23 10.89 -4.52
N ALA A 348 -9.89 11.44 -5.53
CA ALA A 348 -9.46 12.65 -6.23
C ALA A 348 -8.00 12.59 -6.72
N ILE A 349 -7.51 11.39 -7.07
CA ILE A 349 -6.16 11.18 -7.60
C ILE A 349 -6.15 11.56 -9.07
N VAL A 350 -5.46 12.63 -9.44
CA VAL A 350 -5.28 13.03 -10.82
C VAL A 350 -3.80 13.02 -11.17
N THR A 351 -3.44 12.18 -12.13
CA THR A 351 -2.07 12.04 -12.62
C THR A 351 -2.01 12.49 -14.07
N PHE A 352 -1.01 13.31 -14.42
CA PHE A 352 -0.87 13.85 -15.76
C PHE A 352 0.61 13.98 -16.17
N VAL A 353 0.79 14.13 -17.47
CA VAL A 353 2.05 14.54 -18.11
C VAL A 353 1.77 15.74 -19.02
N THR A 354 2.80 16.52 -19.36
CA THR A 354 2.69 17.48 -20.45
C THR A 354 3.13 16.83 -21.76
N THR A 355 2.72 17.40 -22.89
CA THR A 355 3.14 16.93 -24.23
C THR A 355 4.46 17.54 -24.69
N ASP A 356 5.14 18.26 -23.83
CA ASP A 356 6.49 18.73 -24.07
C ASP A 356 7.45 17.53 -24.21
N THR A 357 8.32 17.58 -25.22
CA THR A 357 9.29 16.52 -25.53
C THR A 357 10.33 16.34 -24.41
N ASP A 358 10.66 17.42 -23.70
CA ASP A 358 11.64 17.44 -22.62
C ASP A 358 11.00 17.35 -21.22
N PHE A 359 9.74 16.90 -21.16
CA PHE A 359 9.01 16.80 -19.90
C PHE A 359 9.73 15.85 -18.91
N ASP A 360 10.06 16.39 -17.75
CA ASP A 360 10.48 15.68 -16.56
C ASP A 360 9.55 16.02 -15.39
N SER A 361 8.89 15.03 -14.86
CA SER A 361 7.89 15.21 -13.80
C SER A 361 8.46 15.70 -12.48
N ALA A 362 9.73 15.43 -12.18
CA ALA A 362 10.38 15.91 -10.96
C ALA A 362 10.69 17.42 -11.09
N VAL A 363 11.18 17.84 -12.25
CA VAL A 363 11.42 19.26 -12.55
C VAL A 363 10.11 20.04 -12.56
N PHE A 364 9.05 19.50 -13.17
CA PHE A 364 7.74 20.14 -13.19
C PHE A 364 7.12 20.25 -11.80
N ALA A 365 7.25 19.20 -10.98
CA ALA A 365 6.78 19.22 -9.60
C ALA A 365 7.59 20.23 -8.75
N GLN A 366 8.90 20.40 -9.00
CA GLN A 366 9.70 21.43 -8.36
C GLN A 366 9.23 22.83 -8.76
N SER A 367 8.95 23.06 -10.04
CA SER A 367 8.40 24.34 -10.51
C SER A 367 7.05 24.66 -9.83
N LEU A 368 6.18 23.68 -9.65
CA LEU A 368 4.93 23.84 -8.89
C LEU A 368 5.19 24.17 -7.42
N TYR A 369 6.20 23.52 -6.81
CA TYR A 369 6.59 23.81 -5.42
C TYR A 369 7.07 25.27 -5.25
N ASP A 370 7.86 25.78 -6.19
CA ASP A 370 8.35 27.16 -6.18
C ASP A 370 7.18 28.19 -6.32
N HIS A 371 6.04 27.73 -6.86
CA HIS A 371 4.79 28.50 -6.94
C HIS A 371 3.81 28.22 -5.79
N GLY A 372 4.24 27.49 -4.76
CA GLY A 372 3.44 27.25 -3.54
C GLY A 372 2.58 25.99 -3.56
N PHE A 373 2.80 25.03 -4.45
CA PHE A 373 2.00 23.80 -4.53
C PHE A 373 2.83 22.56 -4.23
N VAL A 374 2.41 21.76 -3.25
CA VAL A 374 3.03 20.48 -2.91
C VAL A 374 2.32 19.35 -3.65
N VAL A 375 2.92 18.87 -4.72
CA VAL A 375 2.47 17.71 -5.50
C VAL A 375 3.55 16.63 -5.53
N ARG A 376 3.36 15.54 -6.24
CA ARG A 376 4.39 14.51 -6.38
C ARG A 376 4.71 14.21 -7.84
N GLY A 377 5.97 14.42 -8.23
CA GLY A 377 6.56 13.94 -9.48
C GLY A 377 7.19 12.55 -9.32
N GLY A 378 7.44 11.86 -10.44
CA GLY A 378 8.16 10.60 -10.52
C GLY A 378 7.29 9.36 -10.72
N LEU A 379 7.78 8.20 -10.25
CA LEU A 379 7.15 6.88 -10.48
C LEU A 379 6.17 6.44 -9.38
N HIS A 380 5.88 7.27 -8.37
CA HIS A 380 4.89 7.02 -7.31
C HIS A 380 5.03 5.67 -6.60
N CYS A 381 6.23 5.07 -6.58
CA CYS A 381 6.50 3.73 -6.07
C CYS A 381 5.70 2.62 -6.81
N ALA A 382 5.29 2.82 -8.05
CA ALA A 382 4.56 1.87 -8.88
C ALA A 382 5.21 1.76 -10.28
N PRO A 383 6.47 1.24 -10.39
CA PRO A 383 7.24 1.25 -11.63
C PRO A 383 6.53 0.51 -12.77
N LEU A 384 5.88 -0.63 -12.51
CA LEU A 384 5.18 -1.39 -13.55
C LEU A 384 3.99 -0.63 -14.14
N MET A 385 3.31 0.21 -13.32
CA MET A 385 2.25 1.07 -13.84
C MET A 385 2.82 2.14 -14.78
N HIS A 386 3.98 2.71 -14.46
CA HIS A 386 4.65 3.68 -15.33
C HIS A 386 5.21 3.03 -16.60
N GLU A 387 5.62 1.75 -16.57
CA GLU A 387 5.92 0.96 -17.77
C GLU A 387 4.67 0.82 -18.66
N ARG A 388 3.51 0.50 -18.06
CA ARG A 388 2.23 0.39 -18.78
C ARG A 388 1.80 1.72 -19.42
N LEU A 389 2.04 2.84 -18.74
CA LEU A 389 1.68 4.18 -19.20
C LEU A 389 2.69 4.80 -20.17
N GLY A 390 3.87 4.17 -20.37
CA GLY A 390 4.94 4.70 -21.20
C GLY A 390 5.69 5.89 -20.57
N THR A 391 5.62 6.02 -19.24
CA THR A 391 6.20 7.14 -18.49
C THR A 391 7.35 6.72 -17.56
N SER A 392 8.02 5.59 -17.84
CA SER A 392 9.10 5.07 -17.00
C SER A 392 10.29 6.01 -16.88
N LEU A 393 10.57 6.80 -17.92
CA LEU A 393 11.70 7.74 -17.95
C LEU A 393 11.32 9.13 -17.43
N SER A 394 10.20 9.68 -17.90
CA SER A 394 9.74 11.03 -17.53
C SER A 394 9.06 11.08 -16.16
N GLY A 395 8.56 9.96 -15.66
CA GLY A 395 7.58 9.94 -14.59
C GLY A 395 6.28 10.64 -14.97
N ALA A 396 5.47 10.96 -13.98
CA ALA A 396 4.26 11.76 -14.12
C ALA A 396 4.07 12.65 -12.89
N VAL A 397 3.25 13.70 -13.00
CA VAL A 397 2.85 14.54 -11.87
C VAL A 397 1.52 14.03 -11.33
N ARG A 398 1.49 13.68 -10.06
CA ARG A 398 0.27 13.29 -9.35
C ARG A 398 -0.19 14.39 -8.41
N VAL A 399 -1.44 14.76 -8.54
CA VAL A 399 -2.16 15.71 -7.69
C VAL A 399 -3.22 14.93 -6.92
N SER A 400 -3.28 15.09 -5.63
CA SER A 400 -4.28 14.46 -4.76
C SER A 400 -4.72 15.44 -3.69
N PRO A 401 -5.80 16.16 -3.90
CA PRO A 401 -6.41 17.06 -2.93
C PRO A 401 -6.78 16.32 -1.63
N GLY A 402 -6.88 17.06 -0.54
CA GLY A 402 -7.41 16.58 0.72
C GLY A 402 -8.85 17.04 0.94
N ILE A 403 -9.42 16.59 2.05
CA ILE A 403 -10.77 16.99 2.47
C ILE A 403 -10.87 18.47 2.84
N ASP A 404 -9.75 19.11 3.14
CA ASP A 404 -9.59 20.52 3.48
C ASP A 404 -9.20 21.38 2.26
N THR A 405 -9.07 20.79 1.08
CA THR A 405 -8.74 21.51 -0.15
C THR A 405 -9.96 22.30 -0.64
N THR A 406 -9.76 23.58 -0.92
CA THR A 406 -10.82 24.48 -1.39
C THR A 406 -10.83 24.61 -2.91
N GLU A 407 -11.98 25.02 -3.45
CA GLU A 407 -12.17 25.35 -4.88
C GLU A 407 -11.15 26.40 -5.35
N THR A 408 -10.97 27.48 -4.59
CA THR A 408 -10.02 28.56 -4.89
C THR A 408 -8.57 28.05 -4.99
N GLN A 409 -8.21 27.05 -4.18
CA GLN A 409 -6.88 26.43 -4.22
C GLN A 409 -6.69 25.62 -5.51
N ILE A 410 -7.71 24.90 -5.95
CA ILE A 410 -7.67 24.17 -7.22
C ILE A 410 -7.59 25.14 -8.40
N ASP A 411 -8.37 26.22 -8.40
CA ASP A 411 -8.32 27.23 -9.46
C ASP A 411 -6.95 27.88 -9.59
N SER A 412 -6.36 28.23 -8.43
CA SER A 412 -5.00 28.76 -8.39
C SER A 412 -3.96 27.78 -8.91
N PHE A 413 -4.11 26.49 -8.59
CA PHE A 413 -3.27 25.40 -9.11
C PHE A 413 -3.41 25.32 -10.65
N LEU A 414 -4.63 25.26 -11.18
CA LEU A 414 -4.89 25.16 -12.63
C LEU A 414 -4.33 26.35 -13.40
N LEU A 415 -4.48 27.57 -12.86
CA LEU A 415 -3.89 28.77 -13.45
C LEU A 415 -2.36 28.69 -13.49
N THR A 416 -1.74 28.14 -12.44
CA THR A 416 -0.29 27.97 -12.39
C THR A 416 0.18 26.93 -13.38
N VAL A 417 -0.49 25.78 -13.48
CA VAL A 417 -0.18 24.76 -14.51
C VAL A 417 -0.28 25.38 -15.89
N LYS A 418 -1.37 26.12 -16.18
CA LYS A 418 -1.58 26.80 -17.48
C LYS A 418 -0.42 27.76 -17.82
N ARG A 419 0.11 28.49 -16.85
CA ARG A 419 1.26 29.39 -17.04
C ARG A 419 2.55 28.62 -17.34
N LEU A 420 2.79 27.53 -16.59
CA LEU A 420 4.01 26.73 -16.73
C LEU A 420 4.11 25.98 -18.08
N ILE A 421 2.96 25.65 -18.69
CA ILE A 421 2.90 24.99 -20.02
C ILE A 421 2.71 25.98 -21.18
N SER A 422 2.60 27.27 -20.88
CA SER A 422 2.53 28.29 -21.93
C SER A 422 3.94 28.76 -22.27
N PRO A 423 4.30 28.92 -23.55
CA PRO A 423 5.60 29.39 -23.97
C PRO A 423 5.84 30.84 -23.53
#